data_16e3ecc24a10b31a6decd0a0c244e192
#
_entry.id   16e3ecc24a10b31a6decd0a0c244e192
#
_cell.length_a   1.000
_cell.length_b   1.000
_cell.length_c   1.000
_cell.angle_alpha   90.00
_cell.angle_beta   90.00
_cell.angle_gamma   90.00
#
_symmetry.space_group_name_H-M   'P 1'
#
loop_
_entity.id
_entity.type
_entity.pdbx_description
1 polymer ?
#
loop_
_entity_poly.entity_id
_entity_poly.type
_entity_poly.pdbx_seq_one_letter_code
_entity_poly.pdbx_strand_id
1 'polypeptide(L)'
;MYAQKARVASEIGLHARPAATVARAAQAFGDPVYLTFQGERVEASSGLMIMTLDTTHGDVVTVESASEDAVRQIAALIETTIAPL
;
A
#
# COMPACT_ATOMS: atom_id res chain seq x y z
N MET A 1 13.52 -7.50 -8.44
CA MET A 1 12.38 -6.99 -7.68
C MET A 1 11.32 -6.46 -8.64
N TYR A 2 10.08 -6.76 -8.36
CA TYR A 2 8.96 -6.29 -9.18
C TYR A 2 8.42 -4.98 -8.60
N ALA A 3 7.88 -4.14 -9.47
CA ALA A 3 7.32 -2.85 -9.06
C ALA A 3 6.08 -2.55 -9.89
N GLN A 4 5.10 -1.92 -9.26
CA GLN A 4 3.87 -1.52 -9.92
C GLN A 4 3.33 -0.26 -9.25
N LYS A 5 2.87 0.69 -10.05
CA LYS A 5 2.23 1.90 -9.53
C LYS A 5 0.77 1.61 -9.22
N ALA A 6 0.29 2.21 -8.15
CA ALA A 6 -1.11 2.05 -7.72
C ALA A 6 -1.66 3.40 -7.27
N ARG A 7 -2.84 3.73 -7.77
CA ARG A 7 -3.52 4.97 -7.40
C ARG A 7 -4.37 4.72 -6.16
N VAL A 8 -4.21 5.57 -5.16
CA VAL A 8 -4.95 5.45 -3.90
C VAL A 8 -6.43 5.74 -4.16
N ALA A 9 -7.28 4.73 -3.95
CA ALA A 9 -8.71 4.84 -4.18
C ALA A 9 -9.48 5.33 -2.94
N SER A 10 -8.92 5.13 -1.74
CA SER A 10 -9.57 5.55 -0.50
C SER A 10 -9.70 7.07 -0.44
N GLU A 11 -10.90 7.54 -0.10
CA GLU A 11 -11.16 8.98 0.02
C GLU A 11 -10.33 9.63 1.13
N ILE A 12 -9.94 8.88 2.15
CA ILE A 12 -9.12 9.39 3.24
C ILE A 12 -7.63 9.12 3.03
N GLY A 13 -7.24 8.58 1.87
CA GLY A 13 -5.86 8.16 1.64
C GLY A 13 -5.56 6.85 2.36
N LEU A 14 -4.28 6.51 2.47
CA LEU A 14 -3.87 5.29 3.17
C LEU A 14 -3.69 5.59 4.66
N HIS A 15 -4.80 5.90 5.31
CA HIS A 15 -4.87 6.18 6.75
C HIS A 15 -5.87 5.23 7.39
N ALA A 16 -5.79 5.08 8.71
CA ALA A 16 -6.75 4.32 9.49
C ALA A 16 -7.00 2.93 8.91
N ARG A 17 -8.26 2.59 8.57
CA ARG A 17 -8.62 1.26 8.06
C ARG A 17 -7.98 0.88 6.74
N PRO A 18 -7.91 1.76 5.74
CA PRO A 18 -7.20 1.41 4.51
C PRO A 18 -5.75 1.01 4.77
N ALA A 19 -5.04 1.75 5.62
CA ALA A 19 -3.67 1.40 5.97
C ALA A 19 -3.60 0.05 6.69
N ALA A 20 -4.51 -0.20 7.62
CA ALA A 20 -4.56 -1.46 8.35
C ALA A 20 -4.88 -2.64 7.42
N THR A 21 -5.79 -2.43 6.46
CA THR A 21 -6.16 -3.46 5.49
C THR A 21 -4.95 -3.84 4.62
N VAL A 22 -4.23 -2.84 4.11
CA VAL A 22 -3.04 -3.08 3.31
C VAL A 22 -1.96 -3.79 4.13
N ALA A 23 -1.73 -3.32 5.37
CA ALA A 23 -0.71 -3.91 6.23
C ALA A 23 -1.01 -5.38 6.52
N ARG A 24 -2.26 -5.70 6.81
CA ARG A 24 -2.67 -7.08 7.10
C ARG A 24 -2.44 -7.97 5.89
N ALA A 25 -2.79 -7.49 4.71
CA ALA A 25 -2.58 -8.26 3.48
C ALA A 25 -1.09 -8.46 3.21
N ALA A 26 -0.27 -7.41 3.41
CA ALA A 26 1.16 -7.51 3.19
C ALA A 26 1.82 -8.51 4.13
N GLN A 27 1.34 -8.61 5.37
CA GLN A 27 1.86 -9.53 6.36
C GLN A 27 1.67 -11.00 5.97
N ALA A 28 0.72 -11.27 5.08
CA ALA A 28 0.44 -12.65 4.66
C ALA A 28 1.47 -13.19 3.66
N PHE A 29 2.28 -12.32 3.06
CA PHE A 29 3.30 -12.76 2.12
C PHE A 29 4.62 -13.05 2.82
N GLY A 30 5.38 -14.01 2.28
CA GLY A 30 6.68 -14.35 2.85
C GLY A 30 7.76 -13.33 2.54
N ASP A 31 7.60 -12.58 1.44
CA ASP A 31 8.56 -11.56 1.04
C ASP A 31 8.11 -10.19 1.51
N PRO A 32 9.05 -9.32 1.92
CA PRO A 32 8.68 -7.95 2.26
C PRO A 32 8.05 -7.22 1.08
N VAL A 33 7.06 -6.39 1.38
CA VAL A 33 6.41 -5.52 0.41
C VAL A 33 6.68 -4.07 0.84
N TYR A 34 7.06 -3.24 -0.11
CA TYR A 34 7.39 -1.84 0.17
C TYR A 34 6.46 -0.92 -0.60
N LEU A 35 6.13 0.21 0.01
CA LEU A 35 5.42 1.31 -0.64
C LEU A 35 6.35 2.51 -0.68
N THR A 36 6.43 3.14 -1.85
CA THR A 36 7.21 4.36 -2.02
C THR A 36 6.30 5.50 -2.49
N PHE A 37 6.42 6.65 -1.85
CA PHE A 37 5.67 7.83 -2.21
C PHE A 37 6.54 9.06 -1.95
N GLN A 38 6.72 9.88 -2.98
CA GLN A 38 7.51 11.12 -2.89
C GLN A 38 8.90 10.90 -2.26
N GLY A 39 9.55 9.84 -2.67
CA GLY A 39 10.90 9.52 -2.20
C GLY A 39 10.96 8.79 -0.87
N GLU A 40 9.85 8.65 -0.17
CA GLU A 40 9.77 7.92 1.09
C GLU A 40 9.39 6.47 0.83
N ARG A 41 10.16 5.55 1.39
CA ARG A 41 9.92 4.11 1.23
C ARG A 41 9.66 3.50 2.60
N VAL A 42 8.56 2.76 2.73
CA VAL A 42 8.18 2.11 3.98
C VAL A 42 7.81 0.66 3.73
N GLU A 43 7.88 -0.17 4.77
CA GLU A 43 7.37 -1.53 4.69
C GLU A 43 5.86 -1.51 4.82
N ALA A 44 5.19 -2.17 3.87
CA ALA A 44 3.73 -2.21 3.83
C ALA A 44 3.13 -3.07 4.94
N SER A 45 3.94 -3.87 5.64
CA SER A 45 3.48 -4.68 6.76
C SER A 45 3.17 -3.86 8.02
N SER A 46 3.53 -2.58 8.02
CA SER A 46 3.26 -1.69 9.16
C SER A 46 2.24 -0.63 8.75
N GLY A 47 1.03 -0.72 9.32
CA GLY A 47 0.00 0.29 9.08
C GLY A 47 0.44 1.67 9.52
N LEU A 48 1.17 1.74 10.64
CA LEU A 48 1.69 3.02 11.13
C LEU A 48 2.64 3.66 10.13
N MET A 49 3.55 2.86 9.56
CA MET A 49 4.50 3.38 8.58
C MET A 49 3.80 3.80 7.30
N ILE A 50 2.79 3.05 6.86
CA ILE A 50 2.00 3.44 5.69
C ILE A 50 1.39 4.82 5.93
N MET A 51 0.85 5.06 7.11
CA MET A 51 0.24 6.35 7.43
C MET A 51 1.23 7.50 7.41
N THR A 52 2.51 7.24 7.68
CA THR A 52 3.53 8.30 7.63
C THR A 52 3.78 8.81 6.22
N LEU A 53 3.38 8.07 5.18
CA LEU A 53 3.49 8.55 3.81
C LEU A 53 2.54 9.71 3.53
N ASP A 54 1.50 9.84 4.33
CA ASP A 54 0.53 10.94 4.25
C ASP A 54 -0.09 11.08 2.86
N THR A 55 -0.51 9.96 2.29
CA THR A 55 -1.16 9.95 0.98
C THR A 55 -2.60 10.45 1.08
N THR A 56 -3.10 10.98 -0.02
CA THR A 56 -4.49 11.38 -0.16
C THR A 56 -5.10 10.68 -1.36
N HIS A 57 -6.42 10.81 -1.50
CA HIS A 57 -7.14 10.21 -2.61
C HIS A 57 -6.54 10.64 -3.95
N GLY A 58 -6.27 9.67 -4.80
CA GLY A 58 -5.74 9.93 -6.14
C GLY A 58 -4.22 9.94 -6.23
N ASP A 59 -3.52 9.97 -5.10
CA ASP A 59 -2.06 9.87 -5.11
C ASP A 59 -1.61 8.52 -5.65
N VAL A 60 -0.46 8.51 -6.31
CA VAL A 60 0.11 7.28 -6.88
C VAL A 60 1.31 6.85 -6.05
N VAL A 61 1.24 5.63 -5.54
CA VAL A 61 2.36 5.02 -4.81
C VAL A 61 2.97 3.92 -5.66
N THR A 62 4.22 3.59 -5.41
CA THR A 62 4.88 2.45 -6.06
C THR A 62 4.93 1.29 -5.07
N VAL A 63 4.45 0.14 -5.50
CA VAL A 63 4.47 -1.10 -4.73
C VAL A 63 5.61 -1.96 -5.24
N GLU A 64 6.49 -2.42 -4.35
CA GLU A 64 7.65 -3.22 -4.72
C GLU A 64 7.78 -4.44 -3.83
N SER A 65 8.21 -5.56 -4.42
CA SER A 65 8.51 -6.79 -3.67
C SER A 65 9.29 -7.75 -4.57
N ALA A 66 10.00 -8.69 -3.94
CA ALA A 66 10.59 -9.81 -4.67
C ALA A 66 9.51 -10.75 -5.21
N SER A 67 8.29 -10.70 -4.66
CA SER A 67 7.16 -11.51 -5.10
C SER A 67 6.29 -10.69 -6.05
N GLU A 68 6.20 -11.13 -7.31
CA GLU A 68 5.32 -10.48 -8.29
C GLU A 68 3.86 -10.53 -7.83
N ASP A 69 3.48 -11.68 -7.25
CA ASP A 69 2.12 -11.88 -6.78
C ASP A 69 1.76 -10.87 -5.68
N ALA A 70 2.68 -10.65 -4.76
CA ALA A 70 2.48 -9.67 -3.69
C ALA A 70 2.32 -8.26 -4.26
N VAL A 71 3.16 -7.88 -5.22
CA VAL A 71 3.07 -6.55 -5.86
C VAL A 71 1.69 -6.38 -6.50
N ARG A 72 1.26 -7.39 -7.27
CA ARG A 72 -0.02 -7.34 -7.96
C ARG A 72 -1.20 -7.23 -7.01
N GLN A 73 -1.19 -8.06 -5.96
CA GLN A 73 -2.31 -8.09 -5.02
C GLN A 73 -2.38 -6.83 -4.16
N ILE A 74 -1.24 -6.34 -3.69
CA ILE A 74 -1.22 -5.13 -2.86
C ILE A 74 -1.58 -3.90 -3.70
N ALA A 75 -1.08 -3.81 -4.95
CA ALA A 75 -1.44 -2.71 -5.83
C ALA A 75 -2.95 -2.70 -6.10
N ALA A 76 -3.52 -3.87 -6.39
CA ALA A 76 -4.96 -3.98 -6.63
C ALA A 76 -5.76 -3.57 -5.40
N LEU A 77 -5.30 -3.96 -4.21
CA LEU A 77 -5.97 -3.61 -2.96
C LEU A 77 -5.97 -2.10 -2.74
N ILE A 78 -4.83 -1.44 -2.98
CA ILE A 78 -4.73 0.01 -2.85
C ILE A 78 -5.70 0.70 -3.79
N GLU A 79 -5.84 0.17 -5.01
CA GLU A 79 -6.71 0.77 -6.03
C GLU A 79 -8.18 0.49 -5.81
N THR A 80 -8.52 -0.45 -4.92
CA THR A 80 -9.92 -0.83 -4.66
C THR A 80 -10.35 -0.57 -3.23
N THR A 81 -9.40 -0.28 -2.33
CA THR A 81 -9.73 -0.05 -0.92
C THR A 81 -10.46 1.26 -0.76
N ILE A 82 -11.68 1.18 -0.27
CA ILE A 82 -12.50 2.36 0.01
C ILE A 82 -12.69 2.45 1.53
N ALA A 83 -12.78 3.67 2.04
CA ALA A 83 -13.05 3.86 3.46
C ALA A 83 -14.36 3.17 3.80
N PRO A 84 -14.38 2.25 4.76
CA PRO A 84 -15.63 1.58 5.13
C PRO A 84 -16.58 2.57 5.81
N LEU A 85 -17.81 2.29 5.64
CA LEU A 85 -18.88 3.08 6.24
C LEU A 85 -18.93 2.86 7.75
#